data_15122803cfe2021f95eb92a548242810
#
_entry.id   15122803cfe2021f95eb92a548242810
#
_cell.length_a   1.000
_cell.length_b   1.000
_cell.length_c   1.000
_cell.angle_alpha   90.00
_cell.angle_beta   90.00
_cell.angle_gamma   90.00
#
_symmetry.space_group_name_H-M   'P 1'
#
loop_
_entity.id
_entity.type
_entity.pdbx_description
1 polymer ?
#
loop_
_entity_poly.entity_id
_entity_poly.type
_entity_poly.pdbx_seq_one_letter_code
_entity_poly.pdbx_strand_id
1 'polypeptide(L)'
;MTTQNPVYASQAKPWLKYYAQKYIDQTLPTLSAFDYVCHRNRNHLNDTALDYYGRKFTYADLIVNVKKTAAALRGVGVKKGDIVTVVSVMTPEVIALFYAADMVGATLNLVDPRYSVEGIHEYIEEVDSHLLVCLNVVYERCRQAAKRTNVEKVIVLSPADSLPPVMAVGYKLTTPDKNKYASNVIRWKQFIKGGDGQSTAAEPYDPDHACVVVHTGGTTGSPKGVMLTDNCFNALAQQFRAYDKLFHRGQKLMNIMPPFIAYG
;
A
#
# COMPACT_ATOMS: atom_id res chain seq x y z
N MET A 1 -38.40 -11.87 38.24
CA MET A 1 -38.02 -11.33 36.93
C MET A 1 -36.51 -11.44 36.83
N THR A 2 -36.00 -12.44 36.13
CA THR A 2 -34.56 -12.63 35.90
C THR A 2 -34.10 -11.58 34.87
N THR A 3 -33.40 -10.57 35.34
CA THR A 3 -32.70 -9.61 34.48
C THR A 3 -31.61 -10.37 33.70
N GLN A 4 -31.93 -10.80 32.50
CA GLN A 4 -30.89 -11.27 31.59
C GLN A 4 -29.95 -10.10 31.34
N ASN A 5 -28.66 -10.28 31.64
CA ASN A 5 -27.63 -9.32 31.26
C ASN A 5 -27.70 -9.09 29.76
N PRO A 6 -27.65 -7.85 29.27
CA PRO A 6 -27.68 -7.58 27.84
C PRO A 6 -26.54 -8.29 27.15
N VAL A 7 -26.86 -9.17 26.21
CA VAL A 7 -25.86 -9.85 25.39
C VAL A 7 -25.38 -8.87 24.33
N TYR A 8 -24.11 -8.46 24.42
CA TYR A 8 -23.53 -7.55 23.42
C TYR A 8 -23.55 -8.17 22.03
N ALA A 9 -23.71 -7.36 20.99
CA ALA A 9 -23.73 -7.81 19.62
C ALA A 9 -22.44 -8.57 19.24
N SER A 10 -21.27 -8.19 19.79
CA SER A 10 -20.00 -8.91 19.63
C SER A 10 -20.03 -10.34 20.15
N GLN A 11 -20.87 -10.64 21.15
CA GLN A 11 -21.06 -11.99 21.72
C GLN A 11 -22.14 -12.76 20.96
N ALA A 12 -23.30 -12.11 20.74
CA ALA A 12 -24.44 -12.71 20.05
C ALA A 12 -24.21 -12.93 18.55
N LYS A 13 -23.32 -12.15 17.95
CA LYS A 13 -22.93 -12.18 16.53
C LYS A 13 -24.12 -12.27 15.58
N PRO A 14 -25.15 -11.39 15.69
CA PRO A 14 -26.41 -11.52 14.96
C PRO A 14 -26.26 -11.47 13.43
N TRP A 15 -25.13 -10.98 12.94
CA TRP A 15 -24.79 -10.93 11.52
C TRP A 15 -24.46 -12.30 10.93
N LEU A 16 -24.04 -13.30 11.74
CA LEU A 16 -23.66 -14.63 11.24
C LEU A 16 -24.80 -15.34 10.50
N LYS A 17 -26.06 -15.02 10.80
CA LYS A 17 -27.23 -15.57 10.09
C LYS A 17 -27.27 -15.22 8.59
N TYR A 18 -26.52 -14.21 8.17
CA TYR A 18 -26.46 -13.78 6.76
C TYR A 18 -25.31 -14.44 5.99
N TYR A 19 -24.45 -15.19 6.67
CA TYR A 19 -23.31 -15.87 6.06
C TYR A 19 -23.59 -17.37 5.91
N ALA A 20 -23.11 -17.97 4.81
CA ALA A 20 -23.11 -19.42 4.70
C ALA A 20 -22.11 -20.04 5.69
N GLN A 21 -22.47 -21.20 6.30
CA GLN A 21 -21.67 -21.85 7.34
C GLN A 21 -20.20 -22.06 6.94
N LYS A 22 -19.94 -22.46 5.69
CA LYS A 22 -18.58 -22.64 5.15
C LYS A 22 -17.67 -21.44 5.26
N TYR A 23 -18.22 -20.20 5.39
CA TYR A 23 -17.46 -18.99 5.57
C TYR A 23 -17.29 -18.62 7.06
N ILE A 24 -18.23 -19.04 7.91
CA ILE A 24 -18.16 -18.83 9.35
C ILE A 24 -17.02 -19.65 9.96
N ASP A 25 -16.84 -20.89 9.45
CA ASP A 25 -15.85 -21.84 9.93
C ASP A 25 -14.48 -21.65 9.27
N GLN A 26 -14.38 -20.69 8.33
CA GLN A 26 -13.14 -20.46 7.61
C GLN A 26 -12.11 -19.74 8.49
N THR A 27 -10.92 -20.35 8.63
CA THR A 27 -9.77 -19.73 9.29
C THR A 27 -9.06 -18.73 8.36
N LEU A 28 -8.41 -17.71 8.93
CA LEU A 28 -7.54 -16.84 8.16
C LEU A 28 -6.32 -17.63 7.65
N PRO A 29 -5.84 -17.34 6.43
CA PRO A 29 -4.61 -17.94 5.94
C PRO A 29 -3.41 -17.41 6.75
N THR A 30 -2.48 -18.29 7.09
CA THR A 30 -1.18 -17.93 7.69
C THR A 30 -0.20 -17.52 6.59
N LEU A 31 -0.54 -16.45 5.89
CA LEU A 31 0.17 -15.91 4.74
C LEU A 31 0.18 -14.39 4.80
N SER A 32 1.24 -13.77 4.27
CA SER A 32 1.21 -12.34 3.99
C SER A 32 0.10 -12.02 2.98
N ALA A 33 -0.33 -10.76 2.92
CA ALA A 33 -1.33 -10.33 1.95
C ALA A 33 -0.84 -10.60 0.51
N PHE A 34 0.45 -10.40 0.25
CA PHE A 34 1.04 -10.70 -1.06
C PHE A 34 1.06 -12.19 -1.38
N ASP A 35 1.49 -13.03 -0.43
CA ASP A 35 1.50 -14.49 -0.63
C ASP A 35 0.09 -15.03 -0.83
N TYR A 36 -0.90 -14.44 -0.15
CA TYR A 36 -2.30 -14.81 -0.35
C TYR A 36 -2.79 -14.45 -1.77
N VAL A 37 -2.43 -13.27 -2.28
CA VAL A 37 -2.70 -12.89 -3.68
C VAL A 37 -2.05 -13.88 -4.64
N CYS A 38 -0.76 -14.20 -4.45
CA CYS A 38 -0.03 -15.17 -5.28
C CYS A 38 -0.69 -16.56 -5.23
N HIS A 39 -0.99 -17.05 -4.02
CA HIS A 39 -1.64 -18.35 -3.83
C HIS A 39 -2.99 -18.45 -4.54
N ARG A 40 -3.81 -17.40 -4.42
CA ARG A 40 -5.16 -17.37 -5.04
C ARG A 40 -5.15 -17.29 -6.55
N ASN A 41 -4.08 -16.74 -7.13
CA ASN A 41 -3.98 -16.50 -8.56
C ASN A 41 -2.90 -17.35 -9.27
N ARG A 42 -2.35 -18.38 -8.60
CA ARG A 42 -1.27 -19.23 -9.14
C ARG A 42 -1.59 -19.89 -10.48
N ASN A 43 -2.87 -20.19 -10.76
CA ASN A 43 -3.35 -20.76 -12.02
C ASN A 43 -3.93 -19.70 -12.98
N HIS A 44 -3.76 -18.41 -12.68
CA HIS A 44 -4.41 -17.29 -13.36
C HIS A 44 -3.42 -16.13 -13.60
N LEU A 45 -2.16 -16.47 -13.79
CA LEU A 45 -1.07 -15.47 -13.91
C LEU A 45 -1.24 -14.52 -15.10
N ASN A 46 -1.92 -14.96 -16.16
CA ASN A 46 -2.19 -14.13 -17.34
C ASN A 46 -3.47 -13.27 -17.23
N ASP A 47 -4.27 -13.47 -16.17
CA ASP A 47 -5.44 -12.62 -15.94
C ASP A 47 -4.99 -11.20 -15.54
N THR A 48 -5.83 -10.21 -15.87
CA THR A 48 -5.54 -8.81 -15.51
C THR A 48 -5.68 -8.64 -14.00
N ALA A 49 -4.60 -8.20 -13.35
CA ALA A 49 -4.57 -7.83 -11.95
C ALA A 49 -4.90 -6.35 -11.76
N LEU A 50 -4.32 -5.47 -12.59
CA LEU A 50 -4.52 -4.02 -12.54
C LEU A 50 -4.84 -3.47 -13.93
N ASP A 51 -5.74 -2.50 -13.96
CA ASP A 51 -6.06 -1.71 -15.16
C ASP A 51 -5.90 -0.24 -14.79
N TYR A 52 -4.82 0.39 -15.25
CA TYR A 52 -4.50 1.79 -14.94
C TYR A 52 -4.66 2.64 -16.19
N TYR A 53 -5.79 3.33 -16.29
CA TYR A 53 -6.15 4.14 -17.45
C TYR A 53 -6.07 3.39 -18.80
N GLY A 54 -6.47 2.10 -18.79
CA GLY A 54 -6.45 1.24 -19.97
C GLY A 54 -5.14 0.46 -20.16
N ARG A 55 -4.07 0.77 -19.44
CA ARG A 55 -2.88 -0.09 -19.37
C ARG A 55 -3.13 -1.22 -18.39
N LYS A 56 -3.11 -2.44 -18.90
CA LYS A 56 -3.33 -3.66 -18.12
C LYS A 56 -2.02 -4.24 -17.64
N PHE A 57 -2.01 -4.70 -16.41
CA PHE A 57 -0.94 -5.48 -15.80
C PHE A 57 -1.55 -6.82 -15.39
N THR A 58 -0.92 -7.90 -15.79
CA THR A 58 -1.31 -9.25 -15.38
C THR A 58 -0.86 -9.55 -13.95
N TYR A 59 -1.35 -10.65 -13.36
CA TYR A 59 -0.81 -11.11 -12.07
C TYR A 59 0.67 -11.47 -12.17
N ALA A 60 1.13 -11.99 -13.32
CA ALA A 60 2.56 -12.22 -13.55
C ALA A 60 3.35 -10.90 -13.50
N ASP A 61 2.86 -9.84 -14.16
CA ASP A 61 3.48 -8.51 -14.13
C ASP A 61 3.50 -7.93 -12.71
N LEU A 62 2.40 -8.05 -11.97
CA LEU A 62 2.32 -7.59 -10.59
C LEU A 62 3.37 -8.28 -9.72
N ILE A 63 3.47 -9.61 -9.79
CA ILE A 63 4.44 -10.40 -9.01
C ILE A 63 5.87 -9.99 -9.34
N VAL A 64 6.19 -9.81 -10.62
CA VAL A 64 7.52 -9.35 -11.07
C VAL A 64 7.81 -7.95 -10.54
N ASN A 65 6.84 -7.02 -10.64
CA ASN A 65 7.01 -5.65 -10.18
C ASN A 65 7.20 -5.59 -8.66
N VAL A 66 6.43 -6.35 -7.90
CA VAL A 66 6.57 -6.43 -6.43
C VAL A 66 7.96 -6.93 -6.05
N LYS A 67 8.43 -8.04 -6.66
CA LYS A 67 9.76 -8.59 -6.37
C LYS A 67 10.89 -7.62 -6.73
N LYS A 68 10.81 -6.93 -7.87
CA LYS A 68 11.77 -5.89 -8.24
C LYS A 68 11.78 -4.72 -7.27
N THR A 69 10.59 -4.32 -6.80
CA THR A 69 10.45 -3.24 -5.82
C THR A 69 11.01 -3.65 -4.46
N ALA A 70 10.81 -4.91 -4.02
CA ALA A 70 11.39 -5.44 -2.79
C ALA A 70 12.94 -5.46 -2.85
N ALA A 71 13.49 -5.92 -3.97
CA ALA A 71 14.94 -5.85 -4.22
C ALA A 71 15.45 -4.40 -4.20
N ALA A 72 14.71 -3.47 -4.81
CA ALA A 72 15.07 -2.05 -4.82
C ALA A 72 15.01 -1.40 -3.42
N LEU A 73 14.04 -1.77 -2.59
CA LEU A 73 13.97 -1.33 -1.19
C LEU A 73 15.22 -1.79 -0.43
N ARG A 74 15.63 -3.05 -0.58
CA ARG A 74 16.89 -3.55 0.01
C ARG A 74 18.11 -2.82 -0.55
N GLY A 75 18.13 -2.51 -1.84
CA GLY A 75 19.20 -1.76 -2.50
C GLY A 75 19.39 -0.34 -1.95
N VAL A 76 18.34 0.30 -1.46
CA VAL A 76 18.42 1.60 -0.76
C VAL A 76 18.62 1.46 0.74
N GLY A 77 18.70 0.25 1.30
CA GLY A 77 19.02 -0.02 2.68
C GLY A 77 17.83 -0.33 3.59
N VAL A 78 16.61 -0.47 3.06
CA VAL A 78 15.42 -0.81 3.87
C VAL A 78 15.55 -2.23 4.41
N LYS A 79 15.24 -2.38 5.69
CA LYS A 79 15.32 -3.63 6.46
C LYS A 79 14.00 -3.92 7.15
N LYS A 80 13.87 -5.12 7.70
CA LYS A 80 12.76 -5.50 8.57
C LYS A 80 12.65 -4.54 9.76
N GLY A 81 11.43 -4.07 9.99
CA GLY A 81 11.08 -3.11 11.05
C GLY A 81 11.20 -1.65 10.66
N ASP A 82 11.78 -1.33 9.50
CA ASP A 82 11.81 0.06 9.02
C ASP A 82 10.42 0.53 8.60
N ILE A 83 10.19 1.84 8.74
CA ILE A 83 8.96 2.48 8.24
C ILE A 83 9.31 3.39 7.07
N VAL A 84 8.57 3.22 5.97
CA VAL A 84 8.71 4.00 4.74
C VAL A 84 7.52 4.93 4.60
N THR A 85 7.74 6.24 4.65
CA THR A 85 6.67 7.23 4.44
C THR A 85 6.38 7.39 2.95
N VAL A 86 5.09 7.33 2.57
CA VAL A 86 4.62 7.43 1.19
C VAL A 86 3.60 8.54 1.06
N VAL A 87 3.94 9.60 0.34
CA VAL A 87 3.08 10.76 0.07
C VAL A 87 2.59 10.68 -1.37
N SER A 88 1.51 9.94 -1.60
CA SER A 88 1.07 9.59 -2.95
C SER A 88 -0.43 9.34 -3.04
N VAL A 89 -0.92 9.31 -4.28
CA VAL A 89 -2.20 8.69 -4.65
C VAL A 89 -1.98 7.25 -5.10
N MET A 90 -3.06 6.49 -5.30
CA MET A 90 -2.98 5.12 -5.79
C MET A 90 -2.45 5.07 -7.22
N THR A 91 -1.30 4.41 -7.39
CA THR A 91 -0.70 4.09 -8.70
C THR A 91 -0.21 2.64 -8.68
N PRO A 92 0.05 2.01 -9.83
CA PRO A 92 0.63 0.66 -9.87
C PRO A 92 1.94 0.54 -9.09
N GLU A 93 2.75 1.62 -9.05
CA GLU A 93 3.99 1.70 -8.28
C GLU A 93 3.72 1.63 -6.77
N VAL A 94 2.70 2.33 -6.28
CA VAL A 94 2.32 2.32 -4.85
C VAL A 94 1.78 0.96 -4.45
N ILE A 95 1.01 0.30 -5.32
CA ILE A 95 0.53 -1.08 -5.09
C ILE A 95 1.73 -2.05 -5.01
N ALA A 96 2.68 -1.93 -5.93
CA ALA A 96 3.89 -2.75 -5.90
C ALA A 96 4.73 -2.47 -4.65
N LEU A 97 4.82 -1.20 -4.24
CA LEU A 97 5.54 -0.78 -3.04
C LEU A 97 4.90 -1.33 -1.76
N PHE A 98 3.56 -1.36 -1.68
CA PHE A 98 2.85 -1.91 -0.54
C PHE A 98 3.21 -3.38 -0.29
N TYR A 99 3.06 -4.22 -1.29
CA TYR A 99 3.42 -5.62 -1.18
C TYR A 99 4.94 -5.86 -1.03
N ALA A 100 5.75 -4.98 -1.63
CA ALA A 100 7.20 -5.09 -1.55
C ALA A 100 7.74 -4.71 -0.17
N ALA A 101 7.18 -3.70 0.47
CA ALA A 101 7.53 -3.33 1.84
C ALA A 101 7.20 -4.46 2.81
N ASP A 102 6.01 -5.05 2.69
CA ASP A 102 5.61 -6.22 3.45
C ASP A 102 6.56 -7.40 3.23
N MET A 103 6.93 -7.72 1.98
CA MET A 103 7.95 -8.74 1.66
C MET A 103 9.30 -8.51 2.35
N VAL A 104 9.69 -7.27 2.58
CA VAL A 104 10.95 -6.89 3.25
C VAL A 104 10.78 -6.85 4.77
N GLY A 105 9.55 -6.97 5.28
CA GLY A 105 9.23 -6.81 6.70
C GLY A 105 9.24 -5.34 7.14
N ALA A 106 9.07 -4.41 6.20
CA ALA A 106 8.93 -2.98 6.46
C ALA A 106 7.46 -2.57 6.46
N THR A 107 7.15 -1.48 7.13
CA THR A 107 5.81 -0.90 7.23
C THR A 107 5.70 0.33 6.33
N LEU A 108 4.61 0.48 5.58
CA LEU A 108 4.33 1.76 4.90
C LEU A 108 3.56 2.71 5.82
N ASN A 109 3.98 3.96 5.86
CA ASN A 109 3.24 5.07 6.45
C ASN A 109 2.60 5.89 5.32
N LEU A 110 1.28 5.78 5.14
CA LEU A 110 0.57 6.40 4.01
C LEU A 110 0.04 7.78 4.39
N VAL A 111 0.49 8.80 3.67
CA VAL A 111 0.22 10.22 3.96
C VAL A 111 -0.47 10.90 2.78
N ASP A 112 -1.47 11.72 3.08
CA ASP A 112 -2.21 12.49 2.08
C ASP A 112 -1.30 13.54 1.42
N PRO A 113 -1.14 13.52 0.08
CA PRO A 113 -0.30 14.48 -0.63
C PRO A 113 -0.84 15.92 -0.60
N ARG A 114 -2.04 16.15 -0.09
CA ARG A 114 -2.65 17.49 0.05
C ARG A 114 -2.26 18.18 1.35
N TYR A 115 -1.67 17.48 2.32
CA TYR A 115 -1.23 18.09 3.58
C TYR A 115 -0.20 19.20 3.36
N SER A 116 -0.13 20.11 4.32
CA SER A 116 0.89 21.17 4.35
C SER A 116 2.28 20.58 4.58
N VAL A 117 3.30 21.41 4.50
CA VAL A 117 4.68 21.03 4.83
C VAL A 117 4.77 20.53 6.28
N GLU A 118 4.13 21.25 7.19
CA GLU A 118 4.10 20.93 8.62
C GLU A 118 3.39 19.60 8.88
N GLY A 119 2.23 19.36 8.24
CA GLY A 119 1.50 18.12 8.40
C GLY A 119 2.27 16.90 7.86
N ILE A 120 2.93 17.03 6.71
CA ILE A 120 3.78 15.94 6.19
C ILE A 120 4.99 15.72 7.11
N HIS A 121 5.58 16.80 7.64
CA HIS A 121 6.69 16.73 8.59
C HIS A 121 6.32 15.93 9.84
N GLU A 122 5.19 16.26 10.47
CA GLU A 122 4.69 15.57 11.66
C GLU A 122 4.54 14.06 11.42
N TYR A 123 3.99 13.64 10.29
CA TYR A 123 3.83 12.22 9.95
C TYR A 123 5.15 11.49 9.65
N ILE A 124 6.16 12.19 9.15
CA ILE A 124 7.50 11.61 8.98
C ILE A 124 8.17 11.40 10.34
N GLU A 125 8.06 12.41 11.24
CA GLU A 125 8.66 12.36 12.58
C GLU A 125 7.96 11.34 13.50
N GLU A 126 6.61 11.26 13.44
CA GLU A 126 5.83 10.33 14.25
C GLU A 126 6.33 8.87 14.13
N VAL A 127 6.80 8.49 12.95
CA VAL A 127 7.23 7.12 12.64
C VAL A 127 8.74 6.98 12.46
N ASP A 128 9.50 8.06 12.65
CA ASP A 128 10.96 8.10 12.45
C ASP A 128 11.41 7.52 11.10
N SER A 129 10.80 7.97 10.02
CA SER A 129 11.01 7.41 8.69
C SER A 129 12.34 7.88 8.07
N HIS A 130 13.19 6.93 7.66
CA HIS A 130 14.47 7.21 6.96
C HIS A 130 14.33 7.28 5.43
N LEU A 131 13.24 6.77 4.89
CA LEU A 131 12.96 6.77 3.46
C LEU A 131 11.61 7.43 3.17
N LEU A 132 11.61 8.39 2.27
CA LEU A 132 10.41 9.08 1.80
C LEU A 132 10.16 8.73 0.32
N VAL A 133 8.95 8.32 0.00
CA VAL A 133 8.48 8.12 -1.38
C VAL A 133 7.40 9.15 -1.67
N CYS A 134 7.52 9.90 -2.75
CA CYS A 134 6.50 10.90 -3.07
C CYS A 134 6.26 11.07 -4.58
N LEU A 135 5.10 11.64 -4.93
CA LEU A 135 4.83 12.09 -6.29
C LEU A 135 5.70 13.29 -6.65
N ASN A 136 6.13 13.34 -7.92
CA ASN A 136 6.90 14.47 -8.45
C ASN A 136 6.16 15.82 -8.31
N VAL A 137 4.84 15.83 -8.39
CA VAL A 137 4.02 17.06 -8.27
C VAL A 137 3.97 17.64 -6.86
N VAL A 138 4.32 16.86 -5.84
CA VAL A 138 4.38 17.31 -4.44
C VAL A 138 5.80 17.26 -3.87
N TYR A 139 6.80 16.95 -4.69
CA TYR A 139 8.19 16.77 -4.27
C TYR A 139 8.73 17.95 -3.46
N GLU A 140 8.52 19.19 -3.93
CA GLU A 140 9.07 20.37 -3.23
C GLU A 140 8.49 20.51 -1.82
N ARG A 141 7.20 20.22 -1.65
CA ARG A 141 6.56 20.21 -0.32
C ARG A 141 7.14 19.11 0.56
N CYS A 142 7.28 17.90 0.00
CA CYS A 142 7.89 16.76 0.70
C CYS A 142 9.35 17.02 1.07
N ARG A 143 10.12 17.65 0.17
CA ARG A 143 11.51 18.04 0.43
C ARG A 143 11.62 19.04 1.58
N GLN A 144 10.68 20.00 1.68
CA GLN A 144 10.64 20.95 2.79
C GLN A 144 10.22 20.25 4.09
N ALA A 145 9.25 19.36 4.05
CA ALA A 145 8.79 18.57 5.20
C ALA A 145 9.89 17.65 5.75
N ALA A 146 10.71 17.07 4.89
CA ALA A 146 11.81 16.19 5.28
C ALA A 146 13.00 16.93 5.91
N LYS A 147 13.04 18.27 5.89
CA LYS A 147 14.07 19.03 6.59
C LYS A 147 13.95 18.80 8.10
N ARG A 148 15.08 18.56 8.75
CA ARG A 148 15.18 18.28 10.19
C ARG A 148 14.51 16.96 10.63
N THR A 149 14.28 16.04 9.71
CA THR A 149 13.90 14.65 10.00
C THR A 149 15.06 13.72 9.68
N ASN A 150 14.92 12.45 9.98
CA ASN A 150 15.91 11.41 9.68
C ASN A 150 15.83 10.87 8.25
N VAL A 151 15.08 11.51 7.35
CA VAL A 151 14.98 11.08 5.94
C VAL A 151 16.31 11.24 5.22
N GLU A 152 16.92 10.12 4.88
CA GLU A 152 18.21 10.07 4.16
C GLU A 152 18.02 10.10 2.65
N LYS A 153 17.00 9.40 2.13
CA LYS A 153 16.72 9.26 0.70
C LYS A 153 15.28 9.59 0.37
N VAL A 154 15.08 10.14 -0.81
CA VAL A 154 13.75 10.44 -1.34
C VAL A 154 13.59 9.75 -2.69
N ILE A 155 12.58 8.89 -2.81
CA ILE A 155 12.20 8.27 -4.08
C ILE A 155 11.06 9.08 -4.70
N VAL A 156 11.24 9.48 -5.94
CA VAL A 156 10.22 10.25 -6.66
C VAL A 156 9.64 9.41 -7.78
N LEU A 157 8.31 9.25 -7.73
CA LEU A 157 7.52 8.59 -8.77
C LEU A 157 6.61 9.61 -9.49
N SER A 158 6.17 9.26 -10.68
CA SER A 158 5.26 10.07 -11.47
C SER A 158 4.01 9.26 -11.84
N PRO A 159 2.82 9.84 -11.83
CA PRO A 159 1.63 9.18 -12.37
C PRO A 159 1.83 8.69 -13.81
N ALA A 160 2.72 9.36 -14.56
CA ALA A 160 3.05 8.99 -15.93
C ALA A 160 3.90 7.72 -16.07
N ASP A 161 4.50 7.20 -14.99
CA ASP A 161 5.39 6.03 -15.07
C ASP A 161 4.65 4.77 -15.54
N SER A 162 3.37 4.64 -15.18
CA SER A 162 2.49 3.54 -15.57
C SER A 162 1.34 3.92 -16.51
N LEU A 163 1.19 5.17 -16.93
CA LEU A 163 0.19 5.54 -17.92
C LEU A 163 0.44 4.87 -19.29
N PRO A 164 -0.60 4.64 -20.11
CA PRO A 164 -0.43 4.29 -21.53
C PRO A 164 0.47 5.30 -22.24
N PRO A 165 1.30 4.88 -23.21
CA PRO A 165 2.33 5.76 -23.81
C PRO A 165 1.81 7.11 -24.32
N VAL A 166 0.66 7.13 -25.00
CA VAL A 166 0.06 8.38 -25.51
C VAL A 166 -0.35 9.30 -24.36
N MET A 167 -0.97 8.74 -23.31
CA MET A 167 -1.39 9.53 -22.14
C MET A 167 -0.16 10.01 -21.34
N ALA A 168 0.89 9.21 -21.25
CA ALA A 168 2.14 9.58 -20.58
C ALA A 168 2.81 10.77 -21.28
N VAL A 169 2.80 10.82 -22.61
CA VAL A 169 3.30 11.97 -23.39
C VAL A 169 2.43 13.19 -23.12
N GLY A 170 1.09 13.05 -23.23
CA GLY A 170 0.15 14.15 -22.95
C GLY A 170 0.33 14.70 -21.54
N TYR A 171 0.43 13.82 -20.53
CA TYR A 171 0.67 14.23 -19.14
C TYR A 171 1.98 15.02 -18.98
N LYS A 172 3.07 14.57 -19.60
CA LYS A 172 4.37 15.28 -19.53
C LYS A 172 4.36 16.63 -20.20
N LEU A 173 3.56 16.79 -21.27
CA LEU A 173 3.41 18.07 -21.96
C LEU A 173 2.58 19.07 -21.14
N THR A 174 1.50 18.59 -20.50
CA THR A 174 0.60 19.44 -19.69
C THR A 174 1.10 19.66 -18.28
N THR A 175 1.86 18.71 -17.73
CA THR A 175 2.41 18.76 -16.36
C THR A 175 3.91 18.48 -16.40
N PRO A 176 4.73 19.39 -16.97
CA PRO A 176 6.16 19.18 -17.05
C PRO A 176 6.78 19.16 -15.66
N ASP A 177 7.67 18.20 -15.44
CA ASP A 177 8.43 18.10 -14.21
C ASP A 177 9.54 19.18 -14.18
N LYS A 178 9.28 20.26 -13.45
CA LYS A 178 10.20 21.41 -13.28
C LYS A 178 11.04 21.33 -12.00
N ASN A 179 10.98 20.22 -11.26
CA ASN A 179 11.67 20.08 -9.99
C ASN A 179 13.19 20.08 -10.18
N LYS A 180 13.87 20.79 -9.28
CA LYS A 180 15.33 20.67 -9.09
C LYS A 180 15.57 19.65 -7.99
N TYR A 181 15.93 18.45 -8.39
CA TYR A 181 16.13 17.35 -7.45
C TYR A 181 17.47 17.50 -6.70
N ALA A 182 17.44 17.26 -5.40
CA ALA A 182 18.64 17.18 -4.56
C ALA A 182 19.42 15.88 -4.86
N SER A 183 20.65 15.79 -4.37
CA SER A 183 21.55 14.65 -4.63
C SER A 183 21.07 13.32 -4.00
N ASN A 184 20.26 13.39 -2.95
CA ASN A 184 19.68 12.22 -2.27
C ASN A 184 18.36 11.73 -2.91
N VAL A 185 17.95 12.31 -4.04
CA VAL A 185 16.72 11.93 -4.74
C VAL A 185 17.00 10.88 -5.80
N ILE A 186 16.21 9.84 -5.77
CA ILE A 186 16.25 8.72 -6.72
C ILE A 186 14.92 8.69 -7.47
N ARG A 187 14.93 8.75 -8.79
CA ARG A 187 13.71 8.58 -9.59
C ARG A 187 13.30 7.10 -9.63
N TRP A 188 12.00 6.83 -9.71
CA TRP A 188 11.45 5.47 -9.66
C TRP A 188 12.18 4.46 -10.55
N LYS A 189 12.45 4.81 -11.81
CA LYS A 189 13.18 3.92 -12.73
C LYS A 189 14.61 3.60 -12.27
N GLN A 190 15.29 4.57 -11.67
CA GLN A 190 16.63 4.37 -11.13
C GLN A 190 16.58 3.55 -9.84
N PHE A 191 15.58 3.81 -9.00
CA PHE A 191 15.30 3.04 -7.79
C PHE A 191 15.13 1.55 -8.12
N ILE A 192 14.27 1.21 -9.09
CA ILE A 192 14.06 -0.19 -9.50
C ILE A 192 15.34 -0.84 -10.02
N LYS A 193 16.15 -0.12 -10.83
CA LYS A 193 17.46 -0.63 -11.30
C LYS A 193 18.45 -0.83 -10.15
N GLY A 194 18.39 0.01 -9.11
CA GLY A 194 19.24 -0.10 -7.93
C GLY A 194 19.03 -1.39 -7.11
N GLY A 195 17.97 -2.13 -7.39
CA GLY A 195 17.71 -3.44 -6.80
C GLY A 195 18.35 -4.62 -7.52
N ASP A 196 19.00 -4.39 -8.67
CA ASP A 196 19.64 -5.48 -9.42
C ASP A 196 20.70 -6.19 -8.55
N GLY A 197 20.59 -7.52 -8.45
CA GLY A 197 21.44 -8.34 -7.60
C GLY A 197 21.04 -8.46 -6.12
N GLN A 198 20.03 -7.72 -5.68
CA GLN A 198 19.48 -7.83 -4.32
C GLN A 198 18.52 -9.01 -4.20
N SER A 199 18.33 -9.50 -2.96
CA SER A 199 17.40 -10.59 -2.66
C SER A 199 15.95 -10.19 -2.97
N THR A 200 15.21 -11.10 -3.57
CA THR A 200 13.75 -11.02 -3.76
C THR A 200 12.99 -11.98 -2.83
N ALA A 201 13.65 -12.56 -1.83
CA ALA A 201 13.01 -13.44 -0.86
C ALA A 201 12.09 -12.63 0.07
N ALA A 202 10.94 -13.20 0.43
CA ALA A 202 10.08 -12.61 1.44
C ALA A 202 10.59 -12.94 2.85
N GLU A 203 10.37 -12.02 3.80
CA GLU A 203 10.49 -12.33 5.22
C GLU A 203 9.42 -13.37 5.60
N PRO A 204 9.68 -14.20 6.60
CA PRO A 204 8.67 -15.12 7.12
C PRO A 204 7.42 -14.35 7.58
N TYR A 205 6.25 -14.92 7.28
CA TYR A 205 4.98 -14.37 7.75
C TYR A 205 4.96 -14.21 9.27
N ASP A 206 4.54 -13.04 9.73
CA ASP A 206 4.39 -12.68 11.13
C ASP A 206 2.98 -12.07 11.33
N PRO A 207 2.08 -12.71 12.09
CA PRO A 207 0.71 -12.25 12.27
C PRO A 207 0.62 -10.89 12.96
N ASP A 208 1.65 -10.48 13.69
CA ASP A 208 1.71 -9.24 14.46
C ASP A 208 2.43 -8.11 13.69
N HIS A 209 3.02 -8.43 12.53
CA HIS A 209 3.66 -7.41 11.68
C HIS A 209 2.62 -6.45 11.10
N ALA A 210 2.81 -5.16 11.36
CA ALA A 210 2.03 -4.11 10.73
C ALA A 210 2.59 -3.82 9.32
N CYS A 211 1.84 -4.14 8.27
CA CYS A 211 2.26 -3.85 6.89
C CYS A 211 1.99 -2.41 6.48
N VAL A 212 1.05 -1.71 7.16
CA VAL A 212 0.75 -0.31 6.86
C VAL A 212 0.25 0.46 8.09
N VAL A 213 0.59 1.74 8.13
CA VAL A 213 -0.02 2.75 9.01
C VAL A 213 -0.89 3.66 8.15
N VAL A 214 -2.16 3.83 8.54
CA VAL A 214 -3.10 4.79 7.97
C VAL A 214 -3.61 5.74 9.04
N HIS A 215 -3.80 7.01 8.70
CA HIS A 215 -4.14 8.04 9.69
C HIS A 215 -5.64 8.31 9.69
N THR A 216 -6.25 8.30 10.88
CA THR A 216 -7.66 8.64 11.04
C THR A 216 -7.85 10.13 11.23
N GLY A 217 -8.84 10.71 10.54
CA GLY A 217 -9.29 12.07 10.83
C GLY A 217 -9.99 12.11 12.20
N GLY A 218 -9.30 12.58 13.23
CA GLY A 218 -9.88 12.77 14.55
C GLY A 218 -10.84 13.96 14.57
N THR A 219 -12.03 13.79 15.11
CA THR A 219 -12.98 14.90 15.33
C THR A 219 -12.63 15.72 16.58
N THR A 220 -11.72 15.24 17.44
CA THR A 220 -11.46 15.80 18.77
C THR A 220 -9.97 15.86 19.17
N GLY A 221 -9.03 15.65 18.25
CA GLY A 221 -7.59 15.64 18.56
C GLY A 221 -6.71 15.47 17.32
N SER A 222 -5.40 15.33 17.53
CA SER A 222 -4.47 14.98 16.46
C SER A 222 -4.84 13.64 15.81
N PRO A 223 -4.68 13.49 14.49
CA PRO A 223 -4.89 12.21 13.80
C PRO A 223 -4.06 11.10 14.45
N LYS A 224 -4.62 9.90 14.51
CA LYS A 224 -3.93 8.74 15.08
C LYS A 224 -3.51 7.79 13.97
N GLY A 225 -2.28 7.32 14.00
CA GLY A 225 -1.80 6.24 13.14
C GLY A 225 -2.42 4.91 13.57
N VAL A 226 -3.15 4.28 12.66
CA VAL A 226 -3.73 2.94 12.85
C VAL A 226 -2.86 1.95 12.09
N MET A 227 -2.28 1.01 12.82
CA MET A 227 -1.49 -0.08 12.25
C MET A 227 -2.41 -1.21 11.78
N LEU A 228 -2.27 -1.62 10.53
CA LEU A 228 -3.00 -2.74 9.94
C LEU A 228 -2.01 -3.85 9.59
N THR A 229 -2.36 -5.07 10.00
CA THR A 229 -1.58 -6.28 9.69
C THR A 229 -2.12 -6.96 8.44
N ASP A 230 -1.37 -7.92 7.89
CA ASP A 230 -1.83 -8.80 6.81
C ASP A 230 -3.17 -9.47 7.12
N ASN A 231 -3.37 -9.83 8.39
CA ASN A 231 -4.62 -10.44 8.83
C ASN A 231 -5.83 -9.52 8.63
N CYS A 232 -5.66 -8.20 8.74
CA CYS A 232 -6.74 -7.24 8.47
C CYS A 232 -7.17 -7.32 6.99
N PHE A 233 -6.21 -7.35 6.06
CA PHE A 233 -6.48 -7.44 4.63
C PHE A 233 -7.02 -8.82 4.23
N ASN A 234 -6.44 -9.88 4.75
CA ASN A 234 -6.89 -11.25 4.48
C ASN A 234 -8.31 -11.50 5.00
N ALA A 235 -8.64 -10.97 6.19
CA ALA A 235 -9.98 -11.03 6.76
C ALA A 235 -10.99 -10.27 5.89
N LEU A 236 -10.64 -9.05 5.47
CA LEU A 236 -11.48 -8.24 4.59
C LEU A 236 -11.74 -8.95 3.26
N ALA A 237 -10.71 -9.49 2.63
CA ALA A 237 -10.83 -10.24 1.38
C ALA A 237 -11.74 -11.47 1.52
N GLN A 238 -11.67 -12.18 2.66
CA GLN A 238 -12.56 -13.32 2.95
C GLN A 238 -14.00 -12.85 3.19
N GLN A 239 -14.19 -11.76 3.92
CA GLN A 239 -15.51 -11.18 4.18
C GLN A 239 -16.19 -10.73 2.89
N PHE A 240 -15.49 -10.07 1.99
CA PHE A 240 -16.01 -9.70 0.67
C PHE A 240 -16.51 -10.93 -0.10
N ARG A 241 -15.71 -12.00 -0.13
CA ARG A 241 -16.10 -13.25 -0.79
C ARG A 241 -17.30 -13.95 -0.14
N ALA A 242 -17.45 -13.78 1.17
CA ALA A 242 -18.55 -14.40 1.92
C ALA A 242 -19.88 -13.66 1.72
N TYR A 243 -19.79 -12.33 1.66
CA TYR A 243 -20.97 -11.47 1.60
C TYR A 243 -21.46 -11.24 0.17
N ASP A 244 -20.54 -11.05 -0.78
CA ASP A 244 -20.89 -10.60 -2.12
C ASP A 244 -20.92 -11.76 -3.13
N LYS A 245 -22.14 -12.12 -3.54
CA LYS A 245 -22.38 -13.09 -4.64
C LYS A 245 -22.07 -12.48 -6.02
N LEU A 246 -21.88 -11.17 -6.10
CA LEU A 246 -21.66 -10.44 -7.35
C LEU A 246 -20.19 -10.43 -7.77
N PHE A 247 -19.24 -10.58 -6.82
CA PHE A 247 -17.82 -10.62 -7.12
C PHE A 247 -17.37 -11.98 -7.66
N HIS A 248 -17.25 -12.04 -8.95
CA HIS A 248 -16.73 -13.22 -9.66
C HIS A 248 -15.38 -12.92 -10.31
N ARG A 249 -14.59 -13.95 -10.54
CA ARG A 249 -13.33 -13.82 -11.28
C ARG A 249 -13.58 -13.15 -12.64
N GLY A 250 -12.70 -12.21 -13.01
CA GLY A 250 -12.78 -11.45 -14.26
C GLY A 250 -13.58 -10.14 -14.16
N GLN A 251 -14.29 -9.92 -13.05
CA GLN A 251 -14.89 -8.60 -12.80
C GLN A 251 -13.85 -7.57 -12.40
N LYS A 252 -14.16 -6.30 -12.67
CA LYS A 252 -13.32 -5.17 -12.34
C LYS A 252 -13.95 -4.34 -11.22
N LEU A 253 -13.16 -4.07 -10.19
CA LEU A 253 -13.48 -3.08 -9.18
C LEU A 253 -12.83 -1.76 -9.57
N MET A 254 -13.63 -0.69 -9.68
CA MET A 254 -13.07 0.66 -9.80
C MET A 254 -12.65 1.14 -8.43
N ASN A 255 -11.35 1.23 -8.19
CA ASN A 255 -10.82 1.83 -6.98
C ASN A 255 -10.62 3.33 -7.18
N ILE A 256 -11.47 4.12 -6.53
CA ILE A 256 -11.41 5.59 -6.49
C ILE A 256 -10.93 6.12 -5.14
N MET A 257 -10.75 5.21 -4.17
CA MET A 257 -10.38 5.59 -2.81
C MET A 257 -8.87 5.81 -2.71
N PRO A 258 -8.44 6.90 -2.05
CA PRO A 258 -7.03 7.14 -1.83
C PRO A 258 -6.42 6.12 -0.85
N PRO A 259 -5.14 5.74 -1.04
CA PRO A 259 -4.48 4.72 -0.21
C PRO A 259 -4.22 5.18 1.24
N PHE A 260 -4.23 6.48 1.50
CA PHE A 260 -3.94 7.08 2.79
C PHE A 260 -5.16 7.22 3.71
N ILE A 261 -6.33 6.73 3.31
CA ILE A 261 -7.50 6.63 4.17
C ILE A 261 -7.77 5.16 4.49
N ALA A 262 -8.26 4.88 5.71
CA ALA A 262 -8.50 3.51 6.19
C ALA A 262 -9.52 2.71 5.36
N TYR A 263 -10.15 3.33 4.38
CA TYR A 263 -11.12 2.74 3.47
C TYR A 263 -10.58 2.58 2.03
N GLY A 264 -9.34 2.98 1.79
CA GLY A 264 -8.70 2.98 0.46
C GLY A 264 -8.04 1.68 0.05
#